data_65220f910f696a0108f9a26268d02515
#
_entry.id   65220f910f696a0108f9a26268d02515
#
_cell.length_a   1.000
_cell.length_b   1.000
_cell.length_c   1.000
_cell.angle_alpha   90.00
_cell.angle_beta   90.00
_cell.angle_gamma   90.00
#
_symmetry.space_group_name_H-M   'P 1'
#
loop_
_entity.id
_entity.type
_entity.pdbx_description
1 polymer ?
#
loop_
_entity_poly.entity_id
_entity_poly.type
_entity_poly.pdbx_seq_one_letter_code
_entity_poly.pdbx_strand_id
1 'polypeptide(L)'
;MKEKYKTIIMSILIVVIFAISLVVANNNQIISTSANMSNSKTIGWGIKRANNNMQPDVGSANKKMLDENGGICLGKDSEKIIYLTFDEGYEAGYTEKILKTLKENDVKATFFITAHYLNTASDLVERMINEGHIVGNHTCSHPSLPSISDEKIESELMKLHQAVYEKFNYEMKFMRPPKGEFNERTLKKTQELGYKTVMWSFAYFDWDEKKQPSIEESKKIIINNLHCGEIMLLHPNSKTNSEVLDSVIKEAKNQGYEFKLLDAFE
;
A
#
# COMPACT_ATOMS: atom_id res chain seq x y z
N MET A 1 12.58 -69.93 21.88
CA MET A 1 12.64 -69.37 20.52
C MET A 1 11.61 -68.24 20.26
N LYS A 2 10.33 -68.46 20.55
CA LYS A 2 9.26 -67.45 20.24
C LYS A 2 9.44 -66.07 20.93
N GLU A 3 9.94 -65.99 22.10
CA GLU A 3 10.18 -64.74 22.86
C GLU A 3 11.31 -63.88 22.20
N LYS A 4 12.43 -64.52 21.81
CA LYS A 4 13.52 -63.81 21.10
C LYS A 4 13.08 -63.18 19.79
N TYR A 5 12.20 -63.83 19.05
CA TYR A 5 11.66 -63.27 17.81
C TYR A 5 10.72 -62.07 18.06
N LYS A 6 9.91 -62.10 19.10
CA LYS A 6 9.06 -60.97 19.49
C LYS A 6 9.89 -59.73 19.85
N THR A 7 10.98 -59.92 20.63
CA THR A 7 11.87 -58.82 20.98
C THR A 7 12.56 -58.23 19.76
N ILE A 8 13.03 -59.05 18.83
CA ILE A 8 13.66 -58.59 17.58
C ILE A 8 12.66 -57.81 16.72
N ILE A 9 11.43 -58.32 16.54
CA ILE A 9 10.38 -57.67 15.76
C ILE A 9 10.02 -56.30 16.39
N MET A 10 9.89 -56.23 17.72
CA MET A 10 9.57 -54.97 18.42
C MET A 10 10.69 -53.98 18.31
N SER A 11 11.97 -54.39 18.36
CA SER A 11 13.11 -53.51 18.15
C SER A 11 13.18 -52.97 16.70
N ILE A 12 12.88 -53.77 15.71
CA ILE A 12 12.81 -53.35 14.28
C ILE A 12 11.66 -52.34 14.10
N LEU A 13 10.49 -52.58 14.75
CA LEU A 13 9.34 -51.68 14.63
C LEU A 13 9.65 -50.30 15.24
N ILE A 14 10.34 -50.27 16.39
CA ILE A 14 10.76 -48.98 17.03
C ILE A 14 11.75 -48.22 16.15
N VAL A 15 12.71 -48.90 15.51
CA VAL A 15 13.68 -48.26 14.61
C VAL A 15 12.98 -47.70 13.36
N VAL A 16 12.00 -48.43 12.80
CA VAL A 16 11.22 -47.95 11.67
C VAL A 16 10.36 -46.75 12.01
N ILE A 17 9.68 -46.76 13.16
CA ILE A 17 8.88 -45.63 13.63
C ILE A 17 9.78 -44.38 13.85
N PHE A 18 10.97 -44.57 14.44
CA PHE A 18 11.92 -43.49 14.66
C PHE A 18 12.47 -42.93 13.34
N ALA A 19 12.76 -43.79 12.36
CA ALA A 19 13.18 -43.37 11.02
C ALA A 19 12.06 -42.56 10.26
N ILE A 20 10.80 -43.03 10.37
CA ILE A 20 9.65 -42.32 9.79
C ILE A 20 9.44 -40.96 10.46
N SER A 21 9.57 -40.86 11.80
CA SER A 21 9.43 -39.60 12.51
C SER A 21 10.53 -38.59 12.15
N LEU A 22 11.76 -39.05 11.92
CA LEU A 22 12.87 -38.21 11.44
C LEU A 22 12.63 -37.70 10.01
N VAL A 23 12.12 -38.54 9.12
CA VAL A 23 11.79 -38.13 7.73
C VAL A 23 10.65 -37.10 7.73
N VAL A 24 9.60 -37.31 8.53
CA VAL A 24 8.49 -36.35 8.64
C VAL A 24 8.96 -35.03 9.26
N ALA A 25 9.79 -35.07 10.30
CA ALA A 25 10.36 -33.85 10.89
C ALA A 25 11.24 -33.09 9.91
N ASN A 26 12.08 -33.80 9.14
CA ASN A 26 12.95 -33.18 8.14
C ASN A 26 12.15 -32.60 6.97
N ASN A 27 11.11 -33.28 6.49
CA ASN A 27 10.21 -32.75 5.46
C ASN A 27 9.43 -31.51 5.94
N ASN A 28 8.95 -31.51 7.18
CA ASN A 28 8.28 -30.34 7.75
C ASN A 28 9.24 -29.15 7.91
N GLN A 29 10.51 -29.41 8.24
CA GLN A 29 11.53 -28.38 8.32
C GLN A 29 11.89 -27.81 6.93
N ILE A 30 11.97 -28.66 5.91
CA ILE A 30 12.20 -28.24 4.51
C ILE A 30 11.01 -27.43 3.98
N ILE A 31 9.78 -27.84 4.28
CA ILE A 31 8.56 -27.11 3.88
C ILE A 31 8.50 -25.75 4.58
N SER A 32 8.79 -25.69 5.90
CA SER A 32 8.81 -24.41 6.64
C SER A 32 9.94 -23.49 6.18
N THR A 33 11.12 -24.03 5.84
CA THR A 33 12.25 -23.23 5.33
C THR A 33 11.96 -22.69 3.94
N SER A 34 11.33 -23.50 3.06
CA SER A 34 10.93 -23.07 1.73
C SER A 34 9.81 -22.02 1.77
N ALA A 35 8.83 -22.17 2.64
CA ALA A 35 7.78 -21.17 2.89
C ALA A 35 8.37 -19.86 3.43
N ASN A 36 9.31 -19.93 4.39
CA ASN A 36 9.99 -18.75 4.92
C ASN A 36 10.87 -18.05 3.88
N MET A 37 11.52 -18.77 2.98
CA MET A 37 12.30 -18.17 1.88
C MET A 37 11.40 -17.49 0.84
N SER A 38 10.23 -18.05 0.53
CA SER A 38 9.24 -17.43 -0.36
C SER A 38 8.64 -16.15 0.26
N ASN A 39 8.41 -16.16 1.58
CA ASN A 39 7.87 -15.02 2.32
C ASN A 39 8.89 -13.93 2.68
N SER A 40 10.19 -14.17 2.50
CA SER A 40 11.24 -13.20 2.82
C SER A 40 11.59 -12.28 1.66
N LYS A 41 11.24 -12.64 0.42
CA LYS A 41 11.59 -11.82 -0.75
C LYS A 41 10.77 -10.53 -0.78
N THR A 42 11.45 -9.40 -0.77
CA THR A 42 10.83 -8.09 -1.03
C THR A 42 10.40 -7.99 -2.49
N ILE A 43 9.15 -7.61 -2.69
CA ILE A 43 8.57 -7.27 -3.99
C ILE A 43 8.36 -5.78 -4.03
N GLY A 44 8.89 -5.11 -5.05
CA GLY A 44 8.59 -3.71 -5.34
C GLY A 44 7.36 -3.61 -6.22
N TRP A 45 6.39 -2.76 -5.85
CA TRP A 45 5.24 -2.45 -6.70
C TRP A 45 5.70 -1.66 -7.92
N GLY A 46 5.31 -2.10 -9.08
CA GLY A 46 5.59 -1.44 -10.34
C GLY A 46 4.43 -1.55 -11.31
N ILE A 47 4.30 -0.58 -12.19
CA ILE A 47 3.27 -0.52 -13.22
C ILE A 47 3.92 -0.35 -14.60
N LYS A 48 3.36 -1.00 -15.60
CA LYS A 48 3.69 -0.73 -17.00
C LYS A 48 2.55 0.07 -17.61
N ARG A 49 2.81 1.34 -17.91
CA ARG A 49 1.82 2.26 -18.48
C ARG A 49 1.27 1.74 -19.80
N ALA A 50 0.00 1.97 -20.00
CA ALA A 50 -0.69 1.75 -21.28
C ALA A 50 -0.88 3.09 -22.03
N ASN A 51 -1.30 3.01 -23.28
CA ASN A 51 -1.67 4.17 -24.09
C ASN A 51 -3.19 4.29 -24.18
N ASN A 52 -3.68 5.44 -24.68
CA ASN A 52 -5.08 5.66 -25.00
C ASN A 52 -6.05 5.46 -23.83
N ASN A 53 -5.68 5.94 -22.64
CA ASN A 53 -6.50 5.87 -21.43
C ASN A 53 -6.90 4.44 -21.02
N MET A 54 -6.18 3.44 -21.51
CA MET A 54 -6.34 2.06 -21.03
C MET A 54 -5.67 1.86 -19.68
N GLN A 55 -6.22 0.95 -18.90
CA GLN A 55 -5.62 0.56 -17.62
C GLN A 55 -4.19 0.04 -17.80
N PRO A 56 -3.24 0.39 -16.92
CA PRO A 56 -1.87 -0.12 -16.96
C PRO A 56 -1.81 -1.60 -16.59
N ASP A 57 -0.75 -2.26 -17.01
CA ASP A 57 -0.41 -3.58 -16.47
C ASP A 57 0.27 -3.40 -15.10
N VAL A 58 -0.39 -3.86 -14.07
CA VAL A 58 0.08 -3.83 -12.66
C VAL A 58 0.75 -5.13 -12.24
N GLY A 59 0.94 -6.07 -13.19
CA GLY A 59 1.52 -7.39 -12.94
C GLY A 59 0.49 -8.36 -12.33
N SER A 60 0.01 -9.31 -13.12
CA SER A 60 -1.09 -10.20 -12.73
C SER A 60 -0.84 -10.98 -11.44
N ALA A 61 0.40 -11.47 -11.22
CA ALA A 61 0.76 -12.20 -10.01
C ALA A 61 0.72 -11.31 -8.75
N ASN A 62 1.23 -10.07 -8.85
CA ASN A 62 1.22 -9.10 -7.75
C ASN A 62 -0.21 -8.65 -7.45
N LYS A 63 -1.01 -8.38 -8.49
CA LYS A 63 -2.41 -8.04 -8.32
C LYS A 63 -3.19 -9.15 -7.62
N LYS A 64 -3.01 -10.40 -8.09
CA LYS A 64 -3.66 -11.55 -7.45
C LYS A 64 -3.30 -11.66 -5.97
N MET A 65 -2.01 -11.56 -5.62
CA MET A 65 -1.55 -11.60 -4.23
C MET A 65 -2.16 -10.47 -3.41
N LEU A 66 -2.25 -9.26 -3.96
CA LEU A 66 -2.86 -8.10 -3.31
C LEU A 66 -4.37 -8.33 -3.07
N ASP A 67 -5.10 -8.74 -4.09
CA ASP A 67 -6.55 -9.00 -4.03
C ASP A 67 -6.89 -10.11 -3.01
N GLU A 68 -6.13 -11.23 -3.00
CA GLU A 68 -6.30 -12.34 -2.07
C GLU A 68 -6.10 -11.94 -0.59
N ASN A 69 -5.40 -10.82 -0.35
CA ASN A 69 -5.18 -10.25 0.98
C ASN A 69 -5.96 -8.94 1.19
N GLY A 70 -7.07 -8.76 0.48
CA GLY A 70 -7.98 -7.63 0.67
C GLY A 70 -7.43 -6.26 0.29
N GLY A 71 -6.30 -6.20 -0.43
CA GLY A 71 -5.71 -4.95 -0.92
C GLY A 71 -6.32 -4.50 -2.24
N ILE A 72 -6.00 -3.28 -2.64
CA ILE A 72 -6.51 -2.65 -3.87
C ILE A 72 -5.41 -1.89 -4.61
N CYS A 73 -5.49 -1.83 -5.93
CA CYS A 73 -4.55 -1.06 -6.76
C CYS A 73 -5.18 -0.42 -8.00
N LEU A 74 -6.35 -0.89 -8.41
CA LEU A 74 -6.97 -0.52 -9.67
C LEU A 74 -8.47 -0.86 -9.62
N GLY A 75 -9.33 0.11 -9.92
CA GLY A 75 -10.79 -0.05 -9.95
C GLY A 75 -11.29 -0.66 -11.26
N LYS A 76 -12.59 -0.56 -11.50
CA LYS A 76 -13.25 -1.13 -12.69
C LYS A 76 -12.84 -0.35 -13.96
N ASP A 77 -12.59 -1.07 -15.04
CA ASP A 77 -12.25 -0.49 -16.36
C ASP A 77 -13.43 0.18 -17.08
N SER A 78 -14.65 -0.10 -16.61
CA SER A 78 -15.90 0.46 -17.11
C SER A 78 -16.29 1.80 -16.47
N GLU A 79 -15.58 2.22 -15.42
CA GLU A 79 -15.95 3.41 -14.61
C GLU A 79 -14.86 4.47 -14.71
N LYS A 80 -15.21 5.66 -15.26
CA LYS A 80 -14.32 6.81 -15.29
C LYS A 80 -14.18 7.45 -13.90
N ILE A 81 -13.60 6.70 -12.96
CA ILE A 81 -13.37 7.13 -11.59
C ILE A 81 -11.86 7.25 -11.36
N ILE A 82 -11.46 8.31 -10.69
CA ILE A 82 -10.10 8.55 -10.18
C ILE A 82 -10.18 8.61 -8.65
N TYR A 83 -9.38 7.78 -8.01
CA TYR A 83 -9.11 7.82 -6.57
C TYR A 83 -7.80 8.56 -6.36
N LEU A 84 -7.88 9.86 -6.06
CA LEU A 84 -6.70 10.70 -5.87
C LEU A 84 -6.08 10.45 -4.50
N THR A 85 -4.80 10.13 -4.46
CA THR A 85 -4.07 9.80 -3.24
C THR A 85 -2.73 10.51 -3.15
N PHE A 86 -2.32 10.84 -1.92
CA PHE A 86 -1.06 11.50 -1.61
C PHE A 86 -0.31 10.72 -0.53
N ASP A 87 1.01 10.61 -0.67
CA ASP A 87 1.89 10.06 0.36
C ASP A 87 2.64 11.18 1.07
N GLU A 88 2.32 11.39 2.36
CA GLU A 88 2.77 12.50 3.21
C GLU A 88 3.89 12.05 4.15
N GLY A 89 5.13 12.13 3.70
CA GLY A 89 6.29 11.84 4.53
C GLY A 89 6.68 12.99 5.46
N TYR A 90 6.67 14.21 4.94
CA TYR A 90 6.98 15.47 5.63
C TYR A 90 6.33 16.64 4.90
N GLU A 91 6.08 17.74 5.63
CA GLU A 91 5.52 18.97 5.05
C GLU A 91 6.60 19.83 4.40
N ALA A 92 6.43 20.10 3.11
CA ALA A 92 7.33 20.95 2.31
C ALA A 92 6.77 22.35 2.02
N GLY A 93 5.64 22.71 2.62
CA GLY A 93 4.98 24.01 2.46
C GLY A 93 3.94 24.05 1.33
N TYR A 94 3.55 22.90 0.78
CA TYR A 94 2.62 22.86 -0.35
C TYR A 94 1.27 22.21 -0.05
N THR A 95 1.13 21.46 1.03
CA THR A 95 -0.12 20.75 1.36
C THR A 95 -1.29 21.70 1.59
N GLU A 96 -1.06 22.87 2.18
CA GLU A 96 -2.12 23.86 2.33
C GLU A 96 -2.71 24.31 0.99
N LYS A 97 -1.85 24.54 -0.01
CA LYS A 97 -2.27 24.89 -1.37
C LYS A 97 -3.01 23.75 -2.06
N ILE A 98 -2.55 22.51 -1.86
CA ILE A 98 -3.22 21.29 -2.39
C ILE A 98 -4.63 21.20 -1.79
N LEU A 99 -4.80 21.28 -0.46
CA LEU A 99 -6.10 21.24 0.20
C LEU A 99 -7.03 22.36 -0.30
N LYS A 100 -6.50 23.56 -0.47
CA LYS A 100 -7.27 24.68 -1.05
C LYS A 100 -7.76 24.34 -2.47
N THR A 101 -6.88 23.82 -3.33
CA THR A 101 -7.23 23.42 -4.69
C THR A 101 -8.29 22.32 -4.71
N LEU A 102 -8.17 21.31 -3.86
CA LEU A 102 -9.16 20.25 -3.72
C LEU A 102 -10.53 20.80 -3.33
N LYS A 103 -10.57 21.70 -2.35
CA LYS A 103 -11.79 22.36 -1.88
C LYS A 103 -12.45 23.19 -2.99
N GLU A 104 -11.68 24.01 -3.71
CA GLU A 104 -12.17 24.86 -4.79
C GLU A 104 -12.73 24.06 -5.97
N ASN A 105 -12.26 22.84 -6.16
CA ASN A 105 -12.75 21.93 -7.20
C ASN A 105 -13.79 20.91 -6.71
N ASP A 106 -14.20 20.96 -5.44
CA ASP A 106 -15.08 19.95 -4.81
C ASP A 106 -14.57 18.52 -5.04
N VAL A 107 -13.30 18.28 -4.73
CA VAL A 107 -12.63 16.98 -4.82
C VAL A 107 -12.13 16.55 -3.45
N LYS A 108 -12.37 15.30 -3.10
CA LYS A 108 -11.81 14.68 -1.92
C LYS A 108 -10.71 13.70 -2.32
N ALA A 109 -9.71 13.55 -1.44
CA ALA A 109 -8.54 12.70 -1.67
C ALA A 109 -8.22 11.88 -0.42
N THR A 110 -7.32 10.90 -0.57
CA THR A 110 -6.76 10.15 0.55
C THR A 110 -5.31 10.57 0.77
N PHE A 111 -4.95 10.88 2.02
CA PHE A 111 -3.60 11.24 2.42
C PHE A 111 -3.02 10.15 3.32
N PHE A 112 -1.97 9.47 2.87
CA PHE A 112 -1.26 8.47 3.66
C PHE A 112 -0.14 9.16 4.43
N ILE A 113 -0.32 9.36 5.72
CA ILE A 113 0.59 10.14 6.58
C ILE A 113 1.55 9.25 7.36
N THR A 114 2.75 9.76 7.63
CA THR A 114 3.71 9.17 8.58
C THR A 114 3.53 9.78 9.98
N ALA A 115 4.15 9.17 11.01
CA ALA A 115 4.17 9.78 12.34
C ALA A 115 4.96 11.10 12.36
N HIS A 116 5.98 11.23 11.51
CA HIS A 116 6.70 12.50 11.37
C HIS A 116 5.76 13.61 10.89
N TYR A 117 4.97 13.33 9.85
CA TYR A 117 4.00 14.28 9.32
C TYR A 117 2.94 14.65 10.36
N LEU A 118 2.37 13.66 11.07
CA LEU A 118 1.44 13.92 12.17
C LEU A 118 2.01 14.86 13.23
N ASN A 119 3.28 14.69 13.59
CA ASN A 119 3.92 15.47 14.65
C ASN A 119 4.28 16.89 14.21
N THR A 120 4.59 17.11 12.93
CA THR A 120 5.09 18.39 12.42
C THR A 120 4.03 19.24 11.72
N ALA A 121 2.94 18.61 11.24
CA ALA A 121 1.87 19.25 10.48
C ALA A 121 0.47 18.81 10.93
N SER A 122 0.29 18.70 12.24
CA SER A 122 -0.93 18.18 12.86
C SER A 122 -2.19 18.98 12.53
N ASP A 123 -2.07 20.27 12.39
CA ASP A 123 -3.12 21.18 11.95
C ASP A 123 -3.60 20.88 10.53
N LEU A 124 -2.69 20.49 9.64
CA LEU A 124 -3.06 20.04 8.29
C LEU A 124 -3.76 18.69 8.31
N VAL A 125 -3.35 17.75 9.19
CA VAL A 125 -4.07 16.47 9.38
C VAL A 125 -5.49 16.71 9.90
N GLU A 126 -5.67 17.58 10.89
CA GLU A 126 -6.99 17.99 11.38
C GLU A 126 -7.84 18.59 10.26
N ARG A 127 -7.24 19.47 9.46
CA ARG A 127 -7.90 20.06 8.29
C ARG A 127 -8.31 19.02 7.25
N MET A 128 -7.45 18.04 6.94
CA MET A 128 -7.79 16.93 6.04
C MET A 128 -9.05 16.21 6.51
N ILE A 129 -9.11 15.85 7.80
CA ILE A 129 -10.26 15.16 8.40
C ILE A 129 -11.52 16.04 8.34
N ASN A 130 -11.41 17.29 8.77
CA ASN A 130 -12.55 18.22 8.84
C ASN A 130 -13.08 18.61 7.44
N GLU A 131 -12.24 18.60 6.42
CA GLU A 131 -12.65 18.84 5.03
C GLU A 131 -13.16 17.56 4.35
N GLY A 132 -13.22 16.42 5.06
CA GLY A 132 -13.81 15.17 4.57
C GLY A 132 -12.89 14.36 3.66
N HIS A 133 -11.57 14.54 3.77
CA HIS A 133 -10.59 13.66 3.15
C HIS A 133 -10.38 12.40 4.01
N ILE A 134 -9.88 11.32 3.39
CA ILE A 134 -9.43 10.14 4.12
C ILE A 134 -8.00 10.35 4.56
N VAL A 135 -7.70 10.08 5.84
CA VAL A 135 -6.36 9.96 6.36
C VAL A 135 -6.00 8.49 6.50
N GLY A 136 -5.01 8.04 5.75
CA GLY A 136 -4.50 6.67 5.74
C GLY A 136 -3.14 6.56 6.42
N ASN A 137 -2.75 5.34 6.74
CA ASN A 137 -1.53 5.01 7.48
C ASN A 137 -0.35 4.76 6.52
N HIS A 138 0.73 5.51 6.68
CA HIS A 138 1.99 5.31 5.93
C HIS A 138 3.15 4.91 6.85
N THR A 139 2.85 4.25 7.99
CA THR A 139 3.76 3.82 9.06
C THR A 139 4.35 4.96 9.89
N CYS A 140 4.96 4.63 11.01
CA CYS A 140 5.62 5.62 11.86
C CYS A 140 6.91 6.15 11.21
N SER A 141 7.79 5.25 10.76
CA SER A 141 9.18 5.59 10.37
C SER A 141 9.54 5.25 8.93
N HIS A 142 8.54 4.90 8.11
CA HIS A 142 8.68 4.60 6.67
C HIS A 142 9.67 3.47 6.35
N PRO A 143 9.67 2.33 7.09
CA PRO A 143 10.56 1.20 6.82
C PRO A 143 10.08 0.36 5.64
N SER A 144 10.99 -0.42 5.06
CA SER A 144 10.60 -1.54 4.18
C SER A 144 9.91 -2.61 5.03
N LEU A 145 8.60 -2.79 4.89
CA LEU A 145 7.84 -3.76 5.71
C LEU A 145 8.36 -5.20 5.56
N PRO A 146 8.74 -5.69 4.36
CA PRO A 146 9.34 -7.01 4.21
C PRO A 146 10.62 -7.23 5.00
N SER A 147 11.36 -6.16 5.36
CA SER A 147 12.64 -6.23 6.03
C SER A 147 12.55 -6.24 7.58
N ILE A 148 11.34 -6.11 8.13
CA ILE A 148 11.11 -6.07 9.58
C ILE A 148 10.19 -7.19 10.03
N SER A 149 10.19 -7.52 11.35
CA SER A 149 9.34 -8.57 11.92
C SER A 149 7.86 -8.15 11.98
N ASP A 150 6.96 -9.11 12.18
CA ASP A 150 5.52 -8.87 12.30
C ASP A 150 5.18 -7.99 13.50
N GLU A 151 5.87 -8.16 14.63
CA GLU A 151 5.70 -7.31 15.82
C GLU A 151 6.14 -5.88 15.53
N LYS A 152 7.19 -5.71 14.70
CA LYS A 152 7.63 -4.37 14.31
C LYS A 152 6.65 -3.74 13.32
N ILE A 153 6.08 -4.51 12.36
CA ILE A 153 5.01 -4.03 11.47
C ILE A 153 3.81 -3.54 12.28
N GLU A 154 3.34 -4.35 13.23
CA GLU A 154 2.26 -3.97 14.13
C GLU A 154 2.58 -2.68 14.90
N SER A 155 3.78 -2.59 15.46
CA SER A 155 4.22 -1.38 16.16
C SER A 155 4.26 -0.15 15.24
N GLU A 156 4.72 -0.27 13.98
CA GLU A 156 4.77 0.81 12.99
C GLU A 156 3.37 1.32 12.61
N LEU A 157 2.41 0.43 12.49
CA LEU A 157 1.04 0.77 12.10
C LEU A 157 0.20 1.23 13.28
N MET A 158 0.19 0.45 14.38
CA MET A 158 -0.74 0.70 15.48
C MET A 158 -0.33 1.89 16.34
N LYS A 159 0.96 2.23 16.46
CA LYS A 159 1.37 3.46 17.16
C LYS A 159 0.88 4.71 16.46
N LEU A 160 0.96 4.76 15.12
CA LEU A 160 0.44 5.88 14.36
C LEU A 160 -1.09 5.93 14.42
N HIS A 161 -1.74 4.77 14.28
CA HIS A 161 -3.19 4.65 14.40
C HIS A 161 -3.69 5.22 15.74
N GLN A 162 -3.09 4.77 16.84
CA GLN A 162 -3.45 5.20 18.18
C GLN A 162 -3.23 6.72 18.37
N ALA A 163 -2.11 7.25 17.87
CA ALA A 163 -1.84 8.69 17.96
C ALA A 163 -2.86 9.55 17.20
N VAL A 164 -3.29 9.10 16.01
CA VAL A 164 -4.34 9.78 15.23
C VAL A 164 -5.70 9.65 15.93
N TYR A 165 -6.03 8.47 16.45
CA TYR A 165 -7.27 8.24 17.18
C TYR A 165 -7.36 9.10 18.47
N GLU A 166 -6.31 9.11 19.27
CA GLU A 166 -6.26 9.91 20.51
C GLU A 166 -6.40 11.41 20.26
N LYS A 167 -5.83 11.88 19.14
CA LYS A 167 -5.81 13.30 18.85
C LYS A 167 -7.08 13.80 18.16
N PHE A 168 -7.66 13.01 17.27
CA PHE A 168 -8.75 13.44 16.39
C PHE A 168 -10.01 12.58 16.48
N ASN A 169 -10.03 11.53 17.31
CA ASN A 169 -11.09 10.51 17.34
C ASN A 169 -11.39 9.94 15.94
N TYR A 170 -10.32 9.70 15.15
CA TYR A 170 -10.38 9.24 13.76
C TYR A 170 -9.71 7.88 13.61
N GLU A 171 -10.42 6.92 13.00
CA GLU A 171 -9.91 5.58 12.71
C GLU A 171 -9.39 5.46 11.29
N MET A 172 -8.12 5.06 11.16
CA MET A 172 -7.48 4.83 9.87
C MET A 172 -7.83 3.44 9.36
N LYS A 173 -8.46 3.34 8.19
CA LYS A 173 -8.88 2.05 7.57
C LYS A 173 -7.97 1.59 6.44
N PHE A 174 -7.23 2.50 5.86
CA PHE A 174 -6.36 2.26 4.71
C PHE A 174 -4.90 2.45 5.11
N MET A 175 -4.04 1.63 4.52
CA MET A 175 -2.60 1.82 4.63
C MET A 175 -1.93 1.71 3.27
N ARG A 176 -0.80 2.37 3.11
CA ARG A 176 0.09 2.19 1.95
C ARG A 176 1.47 1.78 2.43
N PRO A 177 2.04 0.68 1.89
CA PRO A 177 3.38 0.25 2.25
C PRO A 177 4.41 1.29 1.78
N PRO A 178 5.36 1.68 2.65
CA PRO A 178 6.48 2.52 2.24
C PRO A 178 7.19 1.98 1.01
N LYS A 179 7.56 2.87 0.08
CA LYS A 179 8.26 2.55 -1.18
C LYS A 179 7.50 1.60 -2.11
N GLY A 180 6.25 1.23 -1.80
CA GLY A 180 5.53 0.17 -2.49
C GLY A 180 6.16 -1.21 -2.30
N GLU A 181 6.92 -1.41 -1.24
CA GLU A 181 7.57 -2.68 -0.93
C GLU A 181 6.69 -3.57 -0.07
N PHE A 182 6.47 -4.79 -0.53
CA PHE A 182 5.58 -5.76 0.12
C PHE A 182 6.02 -7.20 -0.13
N ASN A 183 5.37 -8.13 0.50
CA ASN A 183 5.30 -9.56 0.19
C ASN A 183 4.00 -10.14 0.80
N GLU A 184 3.73 -11.42 0.56
CA GLU A 184 2.49 -12.05 1.04
C GLU A 184 2.35 -11.95 2.58
N ARG A 185 3.45 -12.14 3.33
CA ARG A 185 3.47 -12.02 4.80
C ARG A 185 3.03 -10.62 5.25
N THR A 186 3.59 -9.57 4.63
CA THR A 186 3.27 -8.19 5.03
C THR A 186 1.83 -7.81 4.67
N LEU A 187 1.29 -8.30 3.55
CA LEU A 187 -0.11 -8.11 3.19
C LEU A 187 -1.05 -8.81 4.17
N LYS A 188 -0.77 -10.06 4.54
CA LYS A 188 -1.53 -10.78 5.56
C LYS A 188 -1.51 -10.06 6.91
N LYS A 189 -0.32 -9.63 7.36
CA LYS A 189 -0.18 -8.92 8.63
C LYS A 189 -0.95 -7.60 8.64
N THR A 190 -0.91 -6.81 7.56
CA THR A 190 -1.68 -5.57 7.48
C THR A 190 -3.20 -5.81 7.46
N GLN A 191 -3.65 -6.87 6.79
CA GLN A 191 -5.05 -7.29 6.78
C GLN A 191 -5.52 -7.76 8.17
N GLU A 192 -4.71 -8.56 8.89
CA GLU A 192 -4.98 -9.00 10.27
C GLU A 192 -5.12 -7.82 11.24
N LEU A 193 -4.40 -6.73 11.00
CA LEU A 193 -4.51 -5.48 11.75
C LEU A 193 -5.72 -4.61 11.35
N GLY A 194 -6.55 -5.09 10.44
CA GLY A 194 -7.78 -4.40 10.00
C GLY A 194 -7.59 -3.39 8.88
N TYR A 195 -6.41 -3.32 8.26
CA TYR A 195 -6.16 -2.39 7.17
C TYR A 195 -6.46 -2.98 5.80
N LYS A 196 -7.00 -2.14 4.90
CA LYS A 196 -6.97 -2.38 3.46
C LYS A 196 -5.69 -1.79 2.89
N THR A 197 -4.81 -2.63 2.33
CA THR A 197 -3.57 -2.18 1.68
C THR A 197 -3.88 -1.54 0.32
N VAL A 198 -3.34 -0.34 0.08
CA VAL A 198 -3.59 0.44 -1.14
C VAL A 198 -2.30 0.64 -1.92
N MET A 199 -2.22 0.05 -3.10
CA MET A 199 -1.21 0.35 -4.10
C MET A 199 -1.77 1.38 -5.11
N TRP A 200 -1.10 1.62 -6.22
CA TRP A 200 -1.49 2.60 -7.22
C TRP A 200 -1.47 2.03 -8.63
N SER A 201 -2.22 2.63 -9.52
CA SER A 201 -2.17 2.35 -10.96
C SER A 201 -1.56 3.48 -11.77
N PHE A 202 -1.35 4.64 -11.13
CA PHE A 202 -0.57 5.74 -11.69
C PHE A 202 0.35 6.35 -10.64
N ALA A 203 1.60 6.56 -11.00
CA ALA A 203 2.59 7.38 -10.30
C ALA A 203 3.61 7.90 -11.32
N TYR A 204 4.31 8.97 -10.98
CA TYR A 204 5.44 9.45 -11.76
C TYR A 204 6.55 9.96 -10.83
N PHE A 205 7.70 10.35 -11.40
CA PHE A 205 8.82 10.81 -10.60
C PHE A 205 8.58 12.26 -10.14
N ASP A 206 8.04 12.44 -8.94
CA ASP A 206 7.63 13.74 -8.37
C ASP A 206 8.13 13.99 -6.93
N TRP A 207 8.73 12.99 -6.29
CA TRP A 207 9.14 13.04 -4.88
C TRP A 207 10.51 13.68 -4.61
N ASP A 208 11.38 13.80 -5.62
CA ASP A 208 12.69 14.45 -5.48
C ASP A 208 12.56 15.96 -5.72
N GLU A 209 12.61 16.75 -4.65
CA GLU A 209 12.47 18.21 -4.73
C GLU A 209 13.46 18.88 -5.68
N LYS A 210 14.62 18.25 -5.90
CA LYS A 210 15.70 18.80 -6.74
C LYS A 210 15.58 18.41 -8.22
N LYS A 211 14.69 17.46 -8.53
CA LYS A 211 14.57 16.89 -9.89
C LYS A 211 13.12 16.76 -10.35
N GLN A 212 12.31 17.74 -10.02
CA GLN A 212 10.91 17.72 -10.45
C GLN A 212 10.79 18.06 -11.93
N PRO A 213 9.90 17.36 -12.68
CA PRO A 213 9.53 17.77 -14.03
C PRO A 213 8.92 19.17 -14.02
N SER A 214 8.96 19.85 -15.15
CA SER A 214 8.25 21.11 -15.32
C SER A 214 6.72 20.93 -15.16
N ILE A 215 6.00 22.03 -14.94
CA ILE A 215 4.53 22.07 -14.88
C ILE A 215 3.92 21.44 -16.13
N GLU A 216 4.41 21.85 -17.31
CA GLU A 216 3.93 21.37 -18.59
C GLU A 216 4.14 19.86 -18.77
N GLU A 217 5.34 19.36 -18.41
CA GLU A 217 5.67 17.93 -18.49
C GLU A 217 4.82 17.12 -17.50
N SER A 218 4.69 17.59 -16.26
CA SER A 218 3.89 16.93 -15.23
C SER A 218 2.43 16.83 -15.65
N LYS A 219 1.84 17.94 -16.11
CA LYS A 219 0.48 17.95 -16.64
C LYS A 219 0.32 16.94 -17.78
N LYS A 220 1.23 16.97 -18.75
CA LYS A 220 1.21 16.04 -19.88
C LYS A 220 1.33 14.58 -19.45
N ILE A 221 2.23 14.29 -18.49
CA ILE A 221 2.40 12.94 -17.96
C ILE A 221 1.11 12.47 -17.29
N ILE A 222 0.51 13.28 -16.44
CA ILE A 222 -0.70 12.89 -15.71
C ILE A 222 -1.86 12.70 -16.69
N ILE A 223 -2.15 13.70 -17.52
CA ILE A 223 -3.31 13.68 -18.43
C ILE A 223 -3.24 12.54 -19.45
N ASN A 224 -2.06 12.25 -20.01
CA ASN A 224 -1.89 11.18 -20.99
C ASN A 224 -1.99 9.76 -20.39
N ASN A 225 -2.01 9.64 -19.07
CA ASN A 225 -2.10 8.35 -18.38
C ASN A 225 -3.39 8.20 -17.58
N LEU A 226 -4.34 9.15 -17.67
CA LEU A 226 -5.65 8.99 -17.05
C LEU A 226 -6.33 7.72 -17.57
N HIS A 227 -6.92 6.93 -16.69
CA HIS A 227 -7.61 5.69 -17.04
C HIS A 227 -8.76 5.40 -16.08
N CYS A 228 -9.70 4.55 -16.50
CA CYS A 228 -10.82 4.14 -15.67
C CYS A 228 -10.36 3.40 -14.42
N GLY A 229 -10.97 3.69 -13.27
CA GLY A 229 -10.63 3.07 -11.99
C GLY A 229 -9.23 3.42 -11.47
N GLU A 230 -8.70 4.57 -11.84
CA GLU A 230 -7.34 4.98 -11.48
C GLU A 230 -7.17 5.21 -9.98
N ILE A 231 -6.18 4.56 -9.37
CA ILE A 231 -5.63 5.00 -8.09
C ILE A 231 -4.38 5.81 -8.39
N MET A 232 -4.53 7.14 -8.33
CA MET A 232 -3.48 8.11 -8.64
C MET A 232 -2.65 8.39 -7.40
N LEU A 233 -1.34 8.12 -7.47
CA LEU A 233 -0.37 8.50 -6.44
C LEU A 233 0.38 9.75 -6.87
N LEU A 234 0.31 10.79 -6.04
CA LEU A 234 1.11 12.01 -6.09
C LEU A 234 1.82 12.24 -4.75
N HIS A 235 2.91 13.00 -4.77
CA HIS A 235 3.60 13.41 -3.54
C HIS A 235 3.40 14.91 -3.30
N PRO A 236 2.93 15.32 -2.11
CA PRO A 236 2.62 16.72 -1.84
C PRO A 236 3.85 17.57 -1.51
N ASN A 237 5.01 16.97 -1.26
CA ASN A 237 6.29 17.68 -1.20
C ASN A 237 6.73 18.21 -2.59
N SER A 238 5.99 17.90 -3.65
CA SER A 238 6.21 18.41 -4.99
C SER A 238 5.59 19.80 -5.17
N LYS A 239 6.44 20.81 -5.36
CA LYS A 239 6.00 22.15 -5.78
C LYS A 239 5.19 22.07 -7.08
N THR A 240 5.69 21.30 -8.05
CA THR A 240 5.04 21.12 -9.35
C THR A 240 3.65 20.54 -9.20
N ASN A 241 3.45 19.52 -8.35
CA ASN A 241 2.12 18.95 -8.08
C ASN A 241 1.17 20.01 -7.52
N SER A 242 1.63 20.83 -6.57
CA SER A 242 0.80 21.90 -5.98
C SER A 242 0.37 22.97 -7.00
N GLU A 243 1.12 23.12 -8.09
CA GLU A 243 0.84 24.10 -9.13
C GLU A 243 0.00 23.54 -10.27
N VAL A 244 0.16 22.26 -10.62
CA VAL A 244 -0.52 21.63 -11.74
C VAL A 244 -1.89 21.05 -11.38
N LEU A 245 -2.14 20.75 -10.10
CA LEU A 245 -3.28 19.97 -9.62
C LEU A 245 -4.64 20.55 -10.07
N ASP A 246 -4.85 21.87 -9.97
CA ASP A 246 -6.09 22.50 -10.42
C ASP A 246 -6.39 22.22 -11.90
N SER A 247 -5.39 22.38 -12.74
CA SER A 247 -5.53 22.15 -14.17
C SER A 247 -5.70 20.68 -14.54
N VAL A 248 -5.12 19.77 -13.75
CA VAL A 248 -5.29 18.32 -13.91
C VAL A 248 -6.72 17.91 -13.55
N ILE A 249 -7.23 18.38 -12.40
CA ILE A 249 -8.60 18.07 -11.95
C ILE A 249 -9.62 18.56 -12.99
N LYS A 250 -9.49 19.79 -13.45
CA LYS A 250 -10.40 20.36 -14.46
C LYS A 250 -10.38 19.58 -15.76
N GLU A 251 -9.19 19.23 -16.23
CA GLU A 251 -9.04 18.45 -17.47
C GLU A 251 -9.60 17.03 -17.33
N ALA A 252 -9.35 16.36 -16.21
CA ALA A 252 -9.93 15.05 -15.93
C ALA A 252 -11.46 15.10 -15.92
N LYS A 253 -12.06 16.10 -15.26
CA LYS A 253 -13.51 16.34 -15.27
C LYS A 253 -14.05 16.60 -16.66
N ASN A 254 -13.35 17.40 -17.47
CA ASN A 254 -13.70 17.67 -18.89
C ASN A 254 -13.70 16.39 -19.73
N GLN A 255 -12.83 15.43 -19.41
CA GLN A 255 -12.80 14.10 -20.05
C GLN A 255 -13.85 13.15 -19.50
N GLY A 256 -14.68 13.60 -18.53
CA GLY A 256 -15.76 12.84 -17.93
C GLY A 256 -15.34 11.93 -16.78
N TYR A 257 -14.17 12.16 -16.18
CA TYR A 257 -13.77 11.46 -14.95
C TYR A 257 -14.41 12.10 -13.71
N GLU A 258 -14.82 11.23 -12.78
CA GLU A 258 -15.27 11.61 -11.45
C GLU A 258 -14.16 11.30 -10.43
N PHE A 259 -14.03 12.13 -9.39
CA PHE A 259 -13.14 11.85 -8.27
C PHE A 259 -13.93 11.27 -7.11
N LYS A 260 -13.48 10.12 -6.59
CA LYS A 260 -14.10 9.45 -5.43
C LYS A 260 -13.05 9.10 -4.38
N LEU A 261 -13.51 8.93 -3.16
CA LEU A 261 -12.69 8.43 -2.04
C LEU A 261 -12.55 6.90 -2.12
N LEU A 262 -11.50 6.37 -1.47
CA LEU A 262 -11.22 4.94 -1.43
C LEU A 262 -12.29 4.11 -0.70
N ASP A 263 -13.12 4.72 0.14
CA ASP A 263 -14.26 4.05 0.79
C ASP A 263 -15.39 3.72 -0.19
N ALA A 264 -15.43 4.39 -1.35
CA ALA A 264 -16.32 4.07 -2.46
C ALA A 264 -15.78 2.99 -3.41
N PHE A 265 -14.62 2.39 -3.08
CA PHE A 265 -14.01 1.35 -3.90
C PHE A 265 -14.72 0.00 -3.67
N GLU A 266 -15.38 -0.50 -4.71
CA GLU A 266 -16.14 -1.76 -4.74
C GLU A 266 -15.36 -2.90 -5.44
#